data_248f2101daa545569e6803f3bda4ec9b
#
_entry.id   248f2101daa545569e6803f3bda4ec9b
#
_cell.length_a   1.000
_cell.length_b   1.000
_cell.length_c   1.000
_cell.angle_alpha   90.00
_cell.angle_beta   90.00
_cell.angle_gamma   90.00
#
_symmetry.space_group_name_H-M   'P 1'
#
loop_
_entity.id
_entity.type
_entity.pdbx_description
1 polymer ?
#
loop_
_entity_poly.entity_id
_entity_poly.type
_entity_poly.pdbx_seq_one_letter_code
_entity_poly.pdbx_strand_id
1 'polypeptide(L)'
;LWAVRNDGVLLGMTYVPDQQVYGWHAHDTAGTFESACVVAEGNEDVLYVVAMRTVDGRSVRYIERLRTRIFTQLEDAFFVDSGLTYDGAATTTVSGLYHLEGATVNILADGSVEPPQEVINGSITLTVAASKVHIGLPITADLRTLPLAMEGAPAAGQGTVKNINKVHLRVSQSSIVKAGPTFDRLR
;
A
#
# COMPACT_ATOMS: atom_id res chain seq x y z
N LEU A 1 -2.01 0.62 16.99
CA LEU A 1 -0.76 1.16 17.51
C LEU A 1 0.26 1.27 16.39
N TRP A 2 1.03 2.38 16.35
CA TRP A 2 2.03 2.63 15.33
C TRP A 2 3.39 2.94 15.94
N ALA A 3 4.46 2.51 15.29
CA ALA A 3 5.83 2.79 15.71
C ALA A 3 6.76 2.82 14.49
N VAL A 4 7.76 3.68 14.51
CA VAL A 4 8.83 3.70 13.50
C VAL A 4 10.03 2.96 14.07
N ARG A 5 10.52 1.99 13.32
CA ARG A 5 11.71 1.20 13.65
C ARG A 5 12.98 1.96 13.25
N ASN A 6 14.10 1.68 13.90
CA ASN A 6 15.36 2.39 13.66
C ASN A 6 15.91 2.30 12.23
N ASP A 7 15.46 1.33 11.46
CA ASP A 7 15.82 1.19 10.04
C ASP A 7 14.84 1.88 9.08
N GLY A 8 13.90 2.66 9.62
CA GLY A 8 12.95 3.44 8.83
C GLY A 8 11.72 2.69 8.37
N VAL A 9 11.46 1.49 8.88
CA VAL A 9 10.23 0.74 8.62
C VAL A 9 9.13 1.18 9.58
N LEU A 10 7.94 1.44 9.08
CA LEU A 10 6.77 1.74 9.89
C LEU A 10 6.08 0.43 10.30
N LEU A 11 5.91 0.23 11.59
CA LEU A 11 5.21 -0.92 12.17
C LEU A 11 3.81 -0.51 12.60
N GLY A 12 2.83 -1.31 12.24
CA GLY A 12 1.46 -1.20 12.73
C GLY A 12 1.07 -2.46 13.52
N MET A 13 0.27 -2.28 14.54
CA MET A 13 -0.32 -3.39 15.31
C MET A 13 -1.84 -3.26 15.32
N THR A 14 -2.50 -4.27 14.80
CA THR A 14 -3.93 -4.48 15.01
C THR A 14 -4.12 -5.10 16.39
N TYR A 15 -4.96 -4.47 17.21
CA TYR A 15 -5.21 -4.88 18.58
C TYR A 15 -6.73 -4.86 18.85
N VAL A 16 -7.35 -6.03 18.85
CA VAL A 16 -8.77 -6.20 19.12
C VAL A 16 -8.92 -7.28 20.22
N PRO A 17 -8.79 -6.89 21.49
CA PRO A 17 -8.75 -7.84 22.62
C PRO A 17 -10.02 -8.68 22.74
N ASP A 18 -11.19 -8.12 22.50
CA ASP A 18 -12.47 -8.82 22.59
C ASP A 18 -12.59 -9.99 21.61
N GLN A 19 -11.85 -9.93 20.50
CA GLN A 19 -11.78 -10.98 19.48
C GLN A 19 -10.50 -11.80 19.57
N GLN A 20 -9.62 -11.51 20.54
CA GLN A 20 -8.30 -12.10 20.68
C GLN A 20 -7.44 -11.96 19.41
N VAL A 21 -7.61 -10.85 18.69
CA VAL A 21 -6.84 -10.54 17.48
C VAL A 21 -5.69 -9.63 17.83
N TYR A 22 -4.47 -10.12 17.60
CA TYR A 22 -3.23 -9.38 17.77
C TYR A 22 -2.37 -9.65 16.54
N GLY A 23 -2.02 -8.64 15.79
CA GLY A 23 -1.23 -8.82 14.56
C GLY A 23 -0.34 -7.64 14.27
N TRP A 24 0.96 -7.90 14.09
CA TRP A 24 1.90 -6.93 13.59
C TRP A 24 1.96 -6.97 12.08
N HIS A 25 2.05 -5.80 11.48
CA HIS A 25 2.33 -5.62 10.07
C HIS A 25 3.39 -4.54 9.87
N ALA A 26 4.13 -4.64 8.81
CA ALA A 26 5.18 -3.70 8.45
C ALA A 26 4.82 -2.98 7.16
N HIS A 27 5.18 -1.72 7.08
CA HIS A 27 5.06 -0.90 5.89
C HIS A 27 6.44 -0.34 5.56
N ASP A 28 6.85 -0.57 4.35
CA ASP A 28 8.03 0.03 3.74
C ASP A 28 7.62 1.11 2.72
N THR A 29 8.56 1.87 2.27
CA THR A 29 8.36 2.92 1.27
C THR A 29 9.64 3.11 0.47
N ALA A 30 9.55 3.78 -0.67
CA ALA A 30 10.74 4.24 -1.40
C ALA A 30 11.40 5.42 -0.64
N GLY A 31 12.06 5.10 0.46
CA GLY A 31 12.64 6.02 1.42
C GLY A 31 12.66 5.42 2.83
N THR A 32 12.56 6.25 3.85
CA THR A 32 12.48 5.83 5.25
C THR A 32 11.45 6.64 6.01
N PHE A 33 10.71 6.01 6.90
CA PHE A 33 9.89 6.71 7.87
C PHE A 33 10.75 7.19 9.04
N GLU A 34 10.55 8.44 9.50
CA GLU A 34 11.32 9.04 10.60
C GLU A 34 10.46 9.25 11.85
N SER A 35 9.19 9.56 11.69
CA SER A 35 8.25 9.72 12.79
C SER A 35 6.82 9.43 12.37
N ALA A 36 5.96 9.17 13.35
CA ALA A 36 4.55 8.92 13.14
C ALA A 36 3.72 9.54 14.26
N CYS A 37 2.56 10.09 13.93
CA CYS A 37 1.57 10.52 14.90
C CYS A 37 0.17 10.21 14.38
N VAL A 38 -0.78 10.09 15.29
CA VAL A 38 -2.20 9.89 14.96
C VAL A 38 -2.98 11.13 15.34
N VAL A 39 -3.80 11.63 14.43
CA VAL A 39 -4.64 12.82 14.62
C VAL A 39 -6.08 12.42 14.36
N ALA A 40 -6.99 12.82 15.27
CA ALA A 40 -8.42 12.64 15.06
C ALA A 40 -8.92 13.63 13.99
N GLU A 41 -9.46 13.11 12.90
CA GLU A 41 -10.07 13.87 11.81
C GLU A 41 -11.50 13.40 11.55
N GLY A 42 -12.48 14.22 11.94
CA GLY A 42 -13.88 13.85 11.82
C GLY A 42 -14.21 12.58 12.61
N ASN A 43 -14.52 11.51 11.92
CA ASN A 43 -14.88 10.21 12.51
C ASN A 43 -13.74 9.17 12.42
N GLU A 44 -12.55 9.57 11.99
CA GLU A 44 -11.41 8.67 11.82
C GLU A 44 -10.18 9.15 12.60
N ASP A 45 -9.41 8.19 13.09
CA ASP A 45 -8.07 8.43 13.59
C ASP A 45 -7.08 8.23 12.42
N VAL A 46 -6.49 9.33 11.97
CA VAL A 46 -5.64 9.36 10.79
C VAL A 46 -4.17 9.34 11.17
N LEU A 47 -3.43 8.45 10.56
CA LEU A 47 -1.99 8.38 10.72
C LEU A 47 -1.29 9.40 9.81
N TYR A 48 -0.43 10.22 10.41
CA TYR A 48 0.53 11.06 9.73
C TYR A 48 1.94 10.55 9.97
N VAL A 49 2.76 10.60 8.95
CA VAL A 49 4.16 10.18 9.00
C VAL A 49 5.07 11.25 8.40
N VAL A 50 6.29 11.34 8.91
CA VAL A 50 7.38 12.01 8.21
C VAL A 50 8.15 10.97 7.46
N ALA A 51 8.16 11.07 6.13
CA ALA A 51 8.91 10.21 5.24
C ALA A 51 10.08 10.98 4.62
N MET A 52 11.29 10.45 4.73
CA MET A 52 12.47 10.93 3.99
C MET A 52 12.55 10.17 2.67
N ARG A 53 12.62 10.92 1.57
CA ARG A 53 12.67 10.38 0.20
C ARG A 53 13.82 10.99 -0.57
N THR A 54 14.28 10.29 -1.60
CA THR A 54 15.23 10.83 -2.58
C THR A 54 14.48 11.19 -3.85
N VAL A 55 14.41 12.47 -4.16
CA VAL A 55 13.75 13.00 -5.36
C VAL A 55 14.79 13.80 -6.14
N ASP A 56 14.99 13.47 -7.40
CA ASP A 56 16.00 14.11 -8.27
C ASP A 56 17.39 14.21 -7.58
N GLY A 57 17.82 13.09 -6.95
CA GLY A 57 19.10 12.98 -6.24
C GLY A 57 19.20 13.77 -4.93
N ARG A 58 18.13 14.39 -4.45
CA ARG A 58 18.08 15.18 -3.21
C ARG A 58 17.29 14.47 -2.13
N SER A 59 17.81 14.45 -0.91
CA SER A 59 17.05 13.99 0.24
C SER A 59 16.08 15.08 0.68
N VAL A 60 14.79 14.74 0.67
CA VAL A 60 13.69 15.63 1.06
C VAL A 60 12.78 14.93 2.06
N ARG A 61 12.13 15.70 2.92
CA ARG A 61 11.16 15.19 3.89
C ARG A 61 9.78 15.66 3.53
N TYR A 62 8.84 14.71 3.56
CA TYR A 62 7.43 14.99 3.36
C TYR A 62 6.64 14.58 4.59
N ILE A 63 5.60 15.34 4.89
CA ILE A 63 4.55 14.92 5.82
C ILE A 63 3.48 14.25 4.96
N GLU A 64 3.30 12.97 5.18
CA GLU A 64 2.35 12.15 4.42
C GLU A 64 1.23 11.67 5.33
N ARG A 65 0.03 11.55 4.76
CA ARG A 65 -1.18 11.14 5.44
C ARG A 65 -1.61 9.77 4.93
N LEU A 66 -1.88 8.84 5.84
CA LEU A 66 -2.49 7.56 5.44
C LEU A 66 -3.92 7.80 4.96
N ARG A 67 -4.18 7.42 3.71
CA ARG A 67 -5.51 7.55 3.12
C ARG A 67 -6.48 6.53 3.73
N THR A 68 -7.76 6.91 3.85
CA THR A 68 -8.81 5.96 4.22
C THR A 68 -8.86 4.78 3.25
N ARG A 69 -9.15 3.58 3.79
CA ARG A 69 -9.37 2.37 3.00
C ARG A 69 -10.85 2.04 2.87
N ILE A 70 -11.71 2.89 3.42
CA ILE A 70 -13.15 2.77 3.31
C ILE A 70 -13.61 3.59 2.10
N PHE A 71 -13.95 2.92 1.04
CA PHE A 71 -14.47 3.54 -0.19
C PHE A 71 -15.62 2.70 -0.74
N THR A 72 -16.57 3.34 -1.41
CA THR A 72 -17.74 2.71 -2.02
C THR A 72 -17.66 2.71 -3.53
N GLN A 73 -16.97 3.69 -4.11
CA GLN A 73 -16.76 3.82 -5.54
C GLN A 73 -15.32 3.45 -5.90
N LEU A 74 -15.13 2.79 -7.03
CA LEU A 74 -13.82 2.33 -7.46
C LEU A 74 -12.87 3.51 -7.75
N GLU A 75 -13.41 4.64 -8.18
CA GLU A 75 -12.67 5.88 -8.41
C GLU A 75 -12.06 6.49 -7.14
N ASP A 76 -12.51 6.07 -5.93
CA ASP A 76 -11.97 6.51 -4.64
C ASP A 76 -10.85 5.58 -4.11
N ALA A 77 -10.57 4.48 -4.81
CA ALA A 77 -9.58 3.49 -4.40
C ALA A 77 -8.16 4.05 -4.50
N PHE A 78 -7.56 4.37 -3.37
CA PHE A 78 -6.22 4.95 -3.29
C PHE A 78 -5.20 3.90 -2.82
N PHE A 79 -4.61 3.16 -3.76
CA PHE A 79 -3.62 2.10 -3.50
C PHE A 79 -2.27 2.43 -4.13
N VAL A 80 -1.72 3.57 -3.73
CA VAL A 80 -0.40 4.05 -4.14
C VAL A 80 0.33 4.62 -2.93
N ASP A 81 1.66 4.64 -2.97
CA ASP A 81 2.51 5.28 -1.98
C ASP A 81 2.95 6.66 -2.46
N SER A 82 3.16 7.60 -1.54
CA SER A 82 3.52 9.00 -1.84
C SER A 82 2.61 9.65 -2.89
N GLY A 83 1.34 9.27 -2.88
CA GLY A 83 0.44 9.60 -3.98
C GLY A 83 -0.23 10.96 -3.83
N LEU A 84 -0.76 11.42 -4.97
CA LEU A 84 -1.56 12.63 -5.10
C LEU A 84 -2.90 12.28 -5.74
N THR A 85 -3.95 12.97 -5.35
CA THR A 85 -5.26 12.93 -5.99
C THR A 85 -5.49 14.23 -6.77
N TYR A 86 -5.75 14.13 -8.05
CA TYR A 86 -6.39 15.18 -8.83
C TYR A 86 -7.91 14.95 -8.78
N ASP A 87 -8.65 15.98 -8.50
CA ASP A 87 -10.12 15.97 -8.53
C ASP A 87 -10.60 17.31 -9.09
N GLY A 88 -11.15 17.30 -10.30
CA GLY A 88 -11.49 18.54 -11.00
C GLY A 88 -12.05 18.33 -12.41
N ALA A 89 -11.96 19.35 -13.24
CA ALA A 89 -12.41 19.24 -14.63
C ALA A 89 -11.62 18.17 -15.38
N ALA A 90 -12.30 17.41 -16.26
CA ALA A 90 -11.65 16.35 -17.03
C ALA A 90 -10.44 16.89 -17.81
N THR A 91 -9.29 16.27 -17.61
CA THR A 91 -8.02 16.64 -18.23
C THR A 91 -7.24 15.41 -18.66
N THR A 92 -6.42 15.54 -19.68
CA THR A 92 -5.44 14.53 -20.08
C THR A 92 -4.07 14.77 -19.45
N THR A 93 -3.81 15.94 -18.84
CA THR A 93 -2.52 16.25 -18.23
C THR A 93 -2.72 16.53 -16.75
N VAL A 94 -2.04 15.76 -15.91
CA VAL A 94 -2.00 15.99 -14.46
C VAL A 94 -0.61 16.47 -14.09
N SER A 95 -0.52 17.61 -13.41
CA SER A 95 0.71 18.28 -12.99
C SER A 95 0.79 18.41 -11.45
N GLY A 96 1.91 18.94 -10.95
CA GLY A 96 2.15 19.08 -9.52
C GLY A 96 2.81 17.86 -8.88
N LEU A 97 3.34 16.94 -9.68
CA LEU A 97 3.96 15.68 -9.26
C LEU A 97 5.47 15.80 -9.05
N TYR A 98 6.00 16.99 -8.75
CA TYR A 98 7.45 17.20 -8.57
C TYR A 98 8.08 16.35 -7.47
N HIS A 99 7.28 15.89 -6.50
CA HIS A 99 7.72 14.97 -5.44
C HIS A 99 7.94 13.54 -5.96
N LEU A 100 7.51 13.24 -7.18
CA LEU A 100 7.65 11.95 -7.87
C LEU A 100 8.51 12.07 -9.14
N GLU A 101 9.23 13.18 -9.32
CA GLU A 101 10.03 13.41 -10.52
C GLU A 101 10.98 12.25 -10.82
N GLY A 102 10.98 11.76 -12.06
CA GLY A 102 11.78 10.63 -12.53
C GLY A 102 11.30 9.26 -12.04
N ALA A 103 10.26 9.19 -11.21
CA ALA A 103 9.71 7.93 -10.75
C ALA A 103 8.66 7.37 -11.72
N THR A 104 8.62 6.04 -11.84
CA THR A 104 7.51 5.36 -12.51
C THR A 104 6.35 5.23 -11.54
N VAL A 105 5.19 5.77 -11.90
CA VAL A 105 3.99 5.83 -11.07
C VAL A 105 2.88 4.95 -11.60
N ASN A 106 2.06 4.42 -10.69
CA ASN A 106 0.78 3.80 -10.99
C ASN A 106 -0.31 4.87 -11.02
N ILE A 107 -1.30 4.66 -11.88
CA ILE A 107 -2.35 5.64 -12.16
C ILE A 107 -3.71 4.95 -12.14
N LEU A 108 -4.65 5.52 -11.39
CA LEU A 108 -6.08 5.17 -11.44
C LEU A 108 -6.84 6.41 -11.89
N ALA A 109 -7.47 6.37 -13.05
CA ALA A 109 -8.21 7.47 -13.67
C ALA A 109 -9.70 7.11 -13.77
N ASP A 110 -10.58 7.84 -13.09
CA ASP A 110 -12.04 7.60 -13.02
C ASP A 110 -12.37 6.11 -12.77
N GLY A 111 -11.62 5.47 -11.85
CA GLY A 111 -11.77 4.06 -11.49
C GLY A 111 -11.15 3.05 -12.46
N SER A 112 -10.49 3.50 -13.52
CA SER A 112 -9.78 2.66 -14.50
C SER A 112 -8.28 2.74 -14.30
N VAL A 113 -7.60 1.58 -14.40
CA VAL A 113 -6.14 1.54 -14.32
C VAL A 113 -5.54 1.95 -15.66
N GLU A 114 -4.67 2.97 -15.63
CA GLU A 114 -3.85 3.39 -16.76
C GLU A 114 -2.49 2.69 -16.72
N PRO A 115 -1.80 2.56 -17.86
CA PRO A 115 -0.43 2.07 -17.88
C PRO A 115 0.49 2.91 -16.99
N PRO A 116 1.47 2.30 -16.28
CA PRO A 116 2.46 3.05 -15.52
C PRO A 116 3.24 4.01 -16.41
N GLN A 117 3.53 5.19 -15.89
CA GLN A 117 4.29 6.24 -16.59
C GLN A 117 5.39 6.81 -15.71
N GLU A 118 6.44 7.31 -16.34
CA GLU A 118 7.47 8.11 -15.65
C GLU A 118 6.98 9.56 -15.53
N VAL A 119 7.16 10.15 -14.35
CA VAL A 119 6.87 11.57 -14.13
C VAL A 119 7.98 12.40 -14.72
N ILE A 120 7.63 13.32 -15.64
CA ILE A 120 8.57 14.21 -16.32
C ILE A 120 8.11 15.66 -16.17
N ASN A 121 8.98 16.52 -15.67
CA ASN A 121 8.67 17.92 -15.35
C ASN A 121 7.44 18.06 -14.44
N GLY A 122 7.35 17.17 -13.44
CA GLY A 122 6.24 17.15 -12.48
C GLY A 122 4.89 16.82 -13.08
N SER A 123 4.82 16.12 -14.22
CA SER A 123 3.56 15.86 -14.94
C SER A 123 3.52 14.47 -15.55
N ILE A 124 2.28 13.99 -15.78
CA ILE A 124 1.96 12.80 -16.58
C ILE A 124 0.88 13.14 -17.62
N THR A 125 0.74 12.29 -18.64
CA THR A 125 -0.28 12.44 -19.67
C THR A 125 -1.15 11.18 -19.75
N LEU A 126 -2.45 11.33 -19.52
CA LEU A 126 -3.41 10.24 -19.58
C LEU A 126 -3.80 9.91 -21.03
N THR A 127 -4.18 8.66 -21.28
CA THR A 127 -4.69 8.22 -22.58
C THR A 127 -6.06 8.83 -22.88
N VAL A 128 -6.89 8.96 -21.84
CA VAL A 128 -8.24 9.54 -21.91
C VAL A 128 -8.36 10.61 -20.82
N ALA A 129 -9.07 11.69 -21.11
CA ALA A 129 -9.33 12.73 -20.12
C ALA A 129 -10.12 12.17 -18.94
N ALA A 130 -9.69 12.47 -17.73
CA ALA A 130 -10.31 12.01 -16.50
C ALA A 130 -10.49 13.15 -15.50
N SER A 131 -11.50 13.03 -14.65
CA SER A 131 -11.87 14.03 -13.64
C SER A 131 -11.31 13.72 -12.27
N LYS A 132 -11.16 12.43 -11.92
CA LYS A 132 -10.56 11.99 -10.66
C LYS A 132 -9.41 11.04 -10.97
N VAL A 133 -8.20 11.43 -10.53
CA VAL A 133 -6.99 10.65 -10.82
C VAL A 133 -6.16 10.48 -9.56
N HIS A 134 -5.87 9.23 -9.22
CA HIS A 134 -4.89 8.89 -8.18
C HIS A 134 -3.58 8.48 -8.83
N ILE A 135 -2.49 9.09 -8.41
CA ILE A 135 -1.15 8.88 -8.97
C ILE A 135 -0.17 8.71 -7.83
N GLY A 136 0.71 7.73 -7.90
CA GLY A 136 1.75 7.54 -6.90
C GLY A 136 2.64 6.33 -7.17
N LEU A 137 3.57 6.09 -6.26
CA LEU A 137 4.47 4.95 -6.35
C LEU A 137 3.70 3.63 -6.21
N PRO A 138 4.11 2.58 -6.92
CA PRO A 138 3.52 1.26 -6.78
C PRO A 138 3.73 0.71 -5.37
N ILE A 139 2.74 0.00 -4.86
CA ILE A 139 2.83 -0.77 -3.61
C ILE A 139 2.69 -2.26 -3.90
N THR A 140 3.36 -3.08 -3.09
CA THR A 140 3.16 -4.52 -3.06
C THR A 140 2.66 -4.92 -1.68
N ALA A 141 1.56 -5.68 -1.62
CA ALA A 141 1.02 -6.18 -0.38
C ALA A 141 1.33 -7.68 -0.25
N ASP A 142 2.18 -8.03 0.68
CA ASP A 142 2.62 -9.39 0.94
C ASP A 142 1.95 -9.96 2.20
N LEU A 143 1.39 -11.16 2.08
CA LEU A 143 0.83 -11.90 3.20
C LEU A 143 1.53 -13.26 3.31
N ARG A 144 2.12 -13.54 4.47
CA ARG A 144 2.65 -14.85 4.79
C ARG A 144 1.86 -15.47 5.92
N THR A 145 1.26 -16.63 5.66
CA THR A 145 0.57 -17.39 6.70
C THR A 145 1.57 -18.04 7.65
N LEU A 146 1.14 -18.26 8.89
CA LEU A 146 1.89 -19.10 9.81
C LEU A 146 1.89 -20.57 9.35
N PRO A 147 2.86 -21.39 9.79
CA PRO A 147 2.85 -22.82 9.56
C PRO A 147 1.53 -23.44 10.07
N LEU A 148 0.94 -24.33 9.25
CA LEU A 148 -0.29 -25.01 9.65
C LEU A 148 -0.04 -25.83 10.93
N ALA A 149 -0.84 -25.57 11.94
CA ALA A 149 -0.95 -26.41 13.13
C ALA A 149 -2.15 -27.34 12.98
N MET A 150 -2.02 -28.59 13.43
CA MET A 150 -3.09 -29.60 13.39
C MET A 150 -3.45 -29.96 14.82
N GLU A 151 -4.70 -29.74 15.17
CA GLU A 151 -5.22 -30.14 16.48
C GLU A 151 -5.20 -31.66 16.62
N GLY A 152 -4.74 -32.17 17.79
CA GLY A 152 -4.64 -33.59 18.04
C GLY A 152 -3.38 -34.30 17.51
N ALA A 153 -2.50 -33.60 16.77
CA ALA A 153 -1.21 -34.16 16.37
C ALA A 153 -0.12 -33.90 17.44
N PRO A 154 0.88 -34.79 17.60
CA PRO A 154 2.02 -34.50 18.46
C PRO A 154 2.68 -33.16 18.10
N ALA A 155 2.93 -32.31 19.10
CA ALA A 155 3.46 -30.96 18.91
C ALA A 155 2.65 -30.12 17.89
N ALA A 156 1.33 -30.29 17.82
CA ALA A 156 0.43 -29.64 16.85
C ALA A 156 0.87 -29.82 15.38
N GLY A 157 1.58 -30.89 15.06
CA GLY A 157 2.11 -31.17 13.72
C GLY A 157 3.21 -30.21 13.27
N GLN A 158 3.75 -29.38 14.16
CA GLN A 158 4.93 -28.55 13.87
C GLN A 158 6.15 -29.46 13.63
N GLY A 159 6.96 -29.13 12.65
CA GLY A 159 8.11 -29.96 12.27
C GLY A 159 7.80 -31.17 11.39
N THR A 160 6.54 -31.51 11.13
CA THR A 160 6.19 -32.56 10.16
C THR A 160 6.13 -31.99 8.74
N VAL A 161 6.56 -32.79 7.77
CA VAL A 161 6.44 -32.42 6.35
C VAL A 161 4.95 -32.36 5.98
N LYS A 162 4.55 -31.23 5.40
CA LYS A 162 3.19 -31.03 4.91
C LYS A 162 3.20 -30.82 3.41
N ASN A 163 2.32 -31.50 2.70
CA ASN A 163 2.13 -31.28 1.28
C ASN A 163 0.81 -30.58 1.04
N ILE A 164 0.90 -29.32 0.55
CA ILE A 164 -0.25 -28.51 0.17
C ILE A 164 -0.39 -28.62 -1.34
N ASN A 165 -1.35 -29.39 -1.80
CA ASN A 165 -1.60 -29.62 -3.22
C ASN A 165 -2.64 -28.68 -3.82
N LYS A 166 -3.40 -27.95 -2.99
CA LYS A 166 -4.44 -27.01 -3.44
C LYS A 166 -4.63 -25.87 -2.45
N VAL A 167 -4.75 -24.68 -2.96
CA VAL A 167 -5.09 -23.45 -2.20
C VAL A 167 -6.34 -22.86 -2.82
N HIS A 168 -7.34 -22.56 -2.00
CA HIS A 168 -8.53 -21.84 -2.41
C HIS A 168 -8.45 -20.43 -1.86
N LEU A 169 -8.50 -19.43 -2.74
CA LEU A 169 -8.54 -18.03 -2.38
C LEU A 169 -9.97 -17.49 -2.59
N ARG A 170 -10.49 -16.82 -1.59
CA ARG A 170 -11.73 -16.05 -1.72
C ARG A 170 -11.35 -14.58 -1.62
N VAL A 171 -11.54 -13.85 -2.71
CA VAL A 171 -11.18 -12.43 -2.83
C VAL A 171 -12.42 -11.61 -3.15
N SER A 172 -12.38 -10.32 -2.81
CA SER A 172 -13.42 -9.35 -3.13
C SER A 172 -12.76 -8.04 -3.57
N GLN A 173 -13.25 -7.42 -4.63
CA GLN A 173 -12.73 -6.15 -5.17
C GLN A 173 -11.20 -6.16 -5.32
N SER A 174 -10.70 -7.22 -5.95
CA SER A 174 -9.26 -7.47 -6.09
C SER A 174 -8.89 -7.51 -7.56
N SER A 175 -7.69 -7.10 -7.89
CA SER A 175 -7.13 -7.23 -9.23
C SER A 175 -6.16 -8.43 -9.29
N ILE A 176 -4.87 -8.21 -9.18
CA ILE A 176 -3.86 -9.25 -9.34
C ILE A 176 -3.56 -9.87 -7.97
N VAL A 177 -3.83 -11.17 -7.83
CA VAL A 177 -3.47 -11.97 -6.65
C VAL A 177 -2.58 -13.11 -7.09
N LYS A 178 -1.44 -13.26 -6.45
CA LYS A 178 -0.52 -14.38 -6.67
C LYS A 178 -0.40 -15.18 -5.38
N ALA A 179 -0.31 -16.50 -5.49
CA ALA A 179 -0.12 -17.39 -4.36
C ALA A 179 1.00 -18.39 -4.66
N GLY A 180 1.73 -18.79 -3.63
CA GLY A 180 2.82 -19.74 -3.80
C GLY A 180 3.44 -20.16 -2.48
N PRO A 181 4.37 -21.11 -2.48
CA PRO A 181 5.02 -21.60 -1.27
C PRO A 181 6.03 -20.60 -0.66
N THR A 182 6.57 -19.73 -1.48
CA THR A 182 7.51 -18.65 -1.08
C THR A 182 7.27 -17.45 -1.99
N PHE A 183 7.71 -16.26 -1.58
CA PHE A 183 7.59 -15.05 -2.39
C PHE A 183 8.34 -15.12 -3.74
N ASP A 184 9.38 -15.97 -3.84
CA ASP A 184 10.12 -16.20 -5.10
C ASP A 184 9.39 -17.18 -6.05
N ARG A 185 8.33 -17.83 -5.59
CA ARG A 185 7.59 -18.87 -6.33
C ARG A 185 6.08 -18.58 -6.36
N LEU A 186 5.72 -17.34 -6.57
CA LEU A 186 4.31 -16.93 -6.74
C LEU A 186 3.85 -17.19 -8.18
N ARG A 187 2.58 -17.59 -8.32
CA ARG A 187 1.89 -17.84 -9.61
C ARG A 187 0.54 -17.14 -9.63
#